data_2166d2882c4f3df7cfa2a06743546599
#
_entry.id   2166d2882c4f3df7cfa2a06743546599
#
_cell.length_a   1.000
_cell.length_b   1.000
_cell.length_c   1.000
_cell.angle_alpha   90.00
_cell.angle_beta   90.00
_cell.angle_gamma   90.00
#
_symmetry.space_group_name_H-M   'P 1'
#
loop_
_entity.id
_entity.type
_entity.pdbx_description
1 polymer ?
#
loop_
_entity_poly.entity_id
_entity_poly.type
_entity_poly.pdbx_seq_one_letter_code
_entity_poly.pdbx_strand_id
1 'polypeptide(L)' 'MKAHELREMDAEALRAKTQEIDDQLFRMRIQKSMGQLEAPGKMRTIRRERARILTVLKEKAK' A
#
# COMPACT_ATOMS: atom_id res chain seq x y z
N MET A 1 -1.47 9.17 -0.73
CA MET A 1 -1.28 9.62 0.67
C MET A 1 -0.01 10.39 0.84
N LYS A 2 -0.06 11.45 1.61
CA LYS A 2 1.12 12.26 1.88
C LYS A 2 1.87 11.72 3.11
N ALA A 3 3.18 11.87 3.11
CA ALA A 3 4.01 11.31 4.18
C ALA A 3 3.64 11.83 5.56
N HIS A 4 3.27 13.10 5.68
CA HIS A 4 2.91 13.66 6.98
C HIS A 4 1.61 13.07 7.54
N GLU A 5 0.68 12.69 6.68
CA GLU A 5 -0.54 12.01 7.10
C GLU A 5 -0.21 10.64 7.67
N LEU A 6 0.71 9.94 7.04
CA LEU A 6 1.15 8.63 7.52
C LEU A 6 1.87 8.74 8.86
N ARG A 7 2.63 9.80 9.06
CA ARG A 7 3.36 10.01 10.33
C ARG A 7 2.43 10.30 11.50
N GLU A 8 1.25 10.84 11.22
CA GLU A 8 0.24 11.08 12.26
C GLU A 8 -0.47 9.80 12.71
N MET A 9 -0.43 8.76 11.89
CA MET A 9 -1.04 7.47 12.20
C MET A 9 -0.14 6.66 13.14
N ASP A 10 -0.74 5.88 14.03
CA ASP A 10 0.05 4.98 14.88
C ASP A 10 0.50 3.74 14.11
N ALA A 11 1.40 2.95 14.73
CA ALA A 11 1.96 1.77 14.07
C ALA A 11 0.91 0.72 13.73
N GLU A 12 -0.10 0.56 14.59
CA GLU A 12 -1.18 -0.39 14.34
C GLU A 12 -2.00 -0.01 13.13
N ALA A 13 -2.37 1.27 13.01
CA ALA A 13 -3.13 1.78 11.88
C ALA A 13 -2.33 1.62 10.59
N LEU A 14 -1.03 1.87 10.64
CA LEU A 14 -0.16 1.70 9.47
C LEU A 14 -0.05 0.24 9.04
N ARG A 15 0.01 -0.68 9.98
CA ARG A 15 0.05 -2.11 9.67
C ARG A 15 -1.24 -2.58 9.04
N ALA A 16 -2.38 -2.13 9.59
CA ALA A 16 -3.69 -2.45 9.02
C ALA A 16 -3.80 -1.93 7.59
N LYS A 17 -3.31 -0.72 7.35
CA LYS A 17 -3.33 -0.13 6.02
C LYS A 17 -2.44 -0.91 5.05
N THR A 18 -1.28 -1.35 5.50
CA THR A 18 -0.38 -2.18 4.68
C THR A 18 -1.07 -3.47 4.28
N GLN A 19 -1.78 -4.11 5.21
CA GLN A 19 -2.50 -5.34 4.93
C GLN A 19 -3.62 -5.11 3.91
N GLU A 20 -4.37 -4.02 4.03
CA GLU A 20 -5.38 -3.64 3.04
C GLU A 20 -4.76 -3.51 1.65
N ILE A 21 -3.64 -2.83 1.57
CA ILE A 21 -2.93 -2.62 0.30
C ILE A 21 -2.44 -3.95 -0.28
N ASP A 22 -1.92 -4.83 0.56
CA ASP A 22 -1.48 -6.16 0.12
C ASP A 22 -2.65 -6.95 -0.45
N ASP A 23 -3.83 -6.88 0.17
CA ASP A 23 -5.04 -7.53 -0.33
C ASP A 23 -5.44 -6.95 -1.69
N GLN A 24 -5.38 -5.64 -1.84
CA GLN A 24 -5.68 -4.98 -3.11
C GLN A 24 -4.71 -5.43 -4.21
N LEU A 25 -3.41 -5.48 -3.91
CA LEU A 25 -2.41 -5.93 -4.87
C LEU A 25 -2.64 -7.38 -5.27
N PHE A 26 -3.00 -8.23 -4.32
CA PHE A 26 -3.31 -9.63 -4.59
C PHE A 26 -4.47 -9.76 -5.57
N ARG A 27 -5.55 -9.02 -5.31
CA ARG A 27 -6.72 -9.01 -6.20
C ARG A 27 -6.38 -8.50 -7.59
N MET A 28 -5.55 -7.46 -7.67
CA MET A 28 -5.11 -6.91 -8.95
C MET A 28 -4.27 -7.90 -9.74
N ARG A 29 -3.43 -8.69 -9.06
CA ARG A 29 -2.64 -9.73 -9.71
C ARG A 29 -3.53 -10.81 -10.32
N ILE A 30 -4.59 -11.19 -9.60
CA ILE A 30 -5.57 -12.16 -10.11
C ILE A 30 -6.28 -11.58 -11.32
N GLN A 31 -6.73 -10.33 -11.26
CA GLN A 31 -7.39 -9.68 -12.39
C GLN A 31 -6.46 -9.59 -13.59
N LYS A 32 -5.19 -9.29 -13.38
CA LYS A 32 -4.21 -9.22 -14.44
C LYS A 32 -4.03 -10.58 -15.11
N SER A 33 -3.95 -11.66 -14.34
CA SER A 33 -3.80 -12.99 -14.88
C SER A 33 -5.02 -13.44 -15.68
N MET A 34 -6.19 -12.89 -15.38
CA MET A 34 -7.42 -13.14 -16.13
C MET A 34 -7.64 -12.16 -17.29
N GLY A 35 -6.70 -11.24 -17.50
CA GLY A 35 -6.80 -10.24 -18.55
C GLY A 35 -7.80 -9.14 -18.28
N GLN A 36 -8.22 -8.95 -17.04
CA GLN A 36 -9.26 -8.00 -16.66
C GLN A 36 -8.74 -6.70 -16.07
N LEU A 37 -7.42 -6.54 -15.95
CA LEU A 37 -6.86 -5.32 -15.37
C LEU A 37 -6.87 -4.18 -16.37
N GLU A 38 -7.68 -3.16 -16.08
CA GLU A 38 -7.89 -2.03 -16.99
C GLU A 38 -6.91 -0.87 -16.74
N ALA A 39 -6.31 -0.79 -15.55
CA ALA A 39 -5.47 0.34 -15.16
C ALA A 39 -4.16 -0.10 -14.53
N PRO A 40 -3.16 -0.48 -15.34
CA PRO A 40 -1.86 -0.91 -14.80
C PRO A 40 -1.14 0.16 -13.98
N GLY A 41 -1.42 1.44 -14.25
CA GLY A 41 -0.87 2.54 -13.47
C GLY A 41 -1.30 2.53 -12.02
N LYS A 42 -2.49 1.99 -11.71
CA LYS A 42 -2.98 1.86 -10.34
C LYS A 42 -2.08 0.96 -9.50
N MET A 43 -1.62 -0.16 -10.05
CA MET A 43 -0.71 -1.06 -9.33
C MET A 43 0.57 -0.34 -8.92
N ARG A 44 1.11 0.46 -9.83
CA ARG A 44 2.33 1.22 -9.57
C ARG A 44 2.12 2.23 -8.45
N THR A 45 1.00 2.94 -8.48
CA THR A 45 0.64 3.92 -7.45
C THR A 45 0.47 3.25 -6.09
N ILE A 46 -0.23 2.12 -6.05
CA ILE A 46 -0.49 1.38 -4.81
C ILE A 46 0.82 0.83 -4.23
N ARG A 47 1.72 0.31 -5.07
CA ARG A 47 3.04 -0.15 -4.63
C ARG A 47 3.85 0.98 -4.02
N ARG A 48 3.77 2.16 -4.60
CA ARG A 48 4.45 3.35 -4.09
C ARG A 48 3.91 3.74 -2.72
N GLU A 49 2.59 3.73 -2.55
CA GLU A 49 1.96 4.00 -1.26
C GLU A 49 2.39 2.99 -0.20
N ARG A 50 2.45 1.70 -0.57
CA ARG A 50 2.91 0.65 0.33
C ARG A 50 4.34 0.90 0.79
N ALA A 51 5.22 1.29 -0.14
CA ALA A 51 6.60 1.59 0.20
C ALA A 51 6.72 2.76 1.17
N ARG A 52 5.89 3.79 0.99
CA ARG A 52 5.86 4.94 1.91
C ARG A 52 5.42 4.53 3.31
N ILE A 53 4.36 3.72 3.40
CA ILE A 53 3.85 3.25 4.68
C ILE A 53 4.92 2.44 5.41
N LEU A 54 5.62 1.54 4.72
CA LEU A 54 6.67 0.73 5.31
C LEU A 54 7.84 1.60 5.78
N THR A 55 8.18 2.65 5.04
CA THR A 55 9.23 3.58 5.44
C THR A 55 8.86 4.30 6.74
N VAL A 56 7.61 4.77 6.85
CA VAL A 56 7.14 5.44 8.06
C VAL A 56 7.09 4.48 9.24
N LEU A 57 6.66 3.23 9.01
CA LEU A 57 6.68 2.19 10.06
C LEU A 57 8.10 1.96 10.58
N LYS A 58 9.08 1.93 9.68
CA LYS A 58 10.48 1.79 10.06
C LYS A 58 10.95 2.96 10.93
N GLU A 59 10.55 4.17 10.56
CA GLU A 59 10.87 5.37 11.35
C GLU A 59 10.29 5.28 12.75
N LYS A 60 9.06 4.80 12.88
CA LYS A 60 8.39 4.68 14.18
C LYS A 60 8.93 3.55 15.03
N ALA A 61 9.54 2.54 14.41
CA ALA A 61 10.11 1.40 15.13
C ALA A 61 11.48 1.67 15.74
N LYS A 62 12.11 2.79 15.39
CA LYS A 62 13.42 3.18 15.94
C LYS A 62 13.31 3.84 17.29
#